data_c9ae2d7d3be72fa1eb3bf2b4ae836fb3
#
_entry.id   c9ae2d7d3be72fa1eb3bf2b4ae836fb3
#
_cell.length_a   1.000
_cell.length_b   1.000
_cell.length_c   1.000
_cell.angle_alpha   90.00
_cell.angle_beta   90.00
_cell.angle_gamma   90.00
#
_symmetry.space_group_name_H-M   'P 1'
#
loop_
_entity.id
_entity.type
_entity.pdbx_description
1 polymer ?
#
loop_
_entity_poly.entity_id
_entity_poly.type
_entity_poly.pdbx_seq_one_letter_code
_entity_poly.pdbx_strand_id
1 'polypeptide(L)'
;MILYRIGEIIYKNGSNIIFESSGVGYSLIMPDHNRVEAKTKLKLYLFDINNDYYKATYAFKDFKERLLFIDLISLNGVGPKVAFNMLNVGWEKLAAMIATGDIDGICKTPYLNPKIARLAIADLSDKWSKMINMKKASQITAAHNVIDEAKVTLKTLGFKANQIDQALNSIPMSNDVETIIQQAMFAMTGKSLENENTNTATN
;
A
#
# COMPACT_ATOMS: atom_id res chain seq x y z
N MET A 1 -20.18 -5.31 -15.38
CA MET A 1 -19.15 -5.58 -14.35
C MET A 1 -18.94 -4.32 -13.52
N ILE A 2 -18.99 -4.43 -12.22
CA ILE A 2 -18.76 -3.31 -11.29
C ILE A 2 -17.27 -3.33 -10.90
N LEU A 3 -16.57 -2.20 -11.06
CA LEU A 3 -15.14 -2.11 -10.79
C LEU A 3 -14.85 -1.95 -9.29
N TYR A 4 -15.58 -1.08 -8.61
CA TYR A 4 -15.44 -0.84 -7.18
C TYR A 4 -16.75 -0.35 -6.56
N ARG A 5 -16.83 -0.46 -5.24
CA ARG A 5 -17.88 0.16 -4.41
C ARG A 5 -17.28 0.83 -3.18
N ILE A 6 -17.96 1.85 -2.70
CA ILE A 6 -17.66 2.50 -1.43
C ILE A 6 -18.80 2.17 -0.48
N GLY A 7 -18.46 1.72 0.71
CA GLY A 7 -19.46 1.30 1.70
C GLY A 7 -18.81 0.85 3.00
N GLU A 8 -19.52 0.04 3.76
CA GLU A 8 -19.13 -0.41 5.10
C GLU A 8 -19.15 -1.94 5.20
N ILE A 9 -18.17 -2.52 5.90
CA ILE A 9 -18.19 -3.94 6.25
C ILE A 9 -19.13 -4.13 7.44
N ILE A 10 -20.28 -4.74 7.19
CA ILE A 10 -21.29 -4.99 8.23
C ILE A 10 -20.95 -6.26 9.04
N TYR A 11 -20.45 -7.29 8.36
CA TYR A 11 -20.15 -8.57 8.99
C TYR A 11 -18.92 -9.21 8.34
N LYS A 12 -18.14 -9.92 9.13
CA LYS A 12 -16.94 -10.63 8.70
C LYS A 12 -16.89 -12.01 9.36
N ASN A 13 -16.72 -13.04 8.54
CA ASN A 13 -16.45 -14.41 8.98
C ASN A 13 -15.34 -15.00 8.12
N GLY A 14 -14.09 -14.93 8.62
CA GLY A 14 -12.92 -15.26 7.84
C GLY A 14 -12.86 -14.42 6.56
N SER A 15 -12.70 -15.08 5.43
CA SER A 15 -12.64 -14.46 4.11
C SER A 15 -13.99 -13.97 3.56
N ASN A 16 -15.10 -14.41 4.17
CA ASN A 16 -16.43 -13.99 3.74
C ASN A 16 -16.83 -12.71 4.47
N ILE A 17 -17.17 -11.68 3.74
CA ILE A 17 -17.60 -10.41 4.28
C ILE A 17 -18.97 -10.03 3.72
N ILE A 18 -19.79 -9.38 4.54
CA ILE A 18 -20.99 -8.67 4.09
C ILE A 18 -20.64 -7.19 4.04
N PHE A 19 -20.74 -6.63 2.86
CA PHE A 19 -20.40 -5.25 2.57
C PHE A 19 -21.66 -4.50 2.14
N GLU A 20 -22.00 -3.45 2.86
CA GLU A 20 -23.13 -2.60 2.52
C GLU A 20 -22.69 -1.39 1.73
N SER A 21 -23.36 -1.14 0.63
CA SER A 21 -23.17 0.06 -0.21
C SER A 21 -24.52 0.54 -0.72
N SER A 22 -24.85 1.78 -0.42
CA SER A 22 -26.13 2.42 -0.82
C SER A 22 -27.38 1.62 -0.40
N GLY A 23 -27.39 1.09 0.82
CA GLY A 23 -28.50 0.32 1.36
C GLY A 23 -28.66 -1.12 0.81
N VAL A 24 -27.65 -1.59 0.06
CA VAL A 24 -27.62 -2.96 -0.48
C VAL A 24 -26.46 -3.72 0.11
N GLY A 25 -26.75 -4.93 0.64
CA GLY A 25 -25.73 -5.85 1.18
C GLY A 25 -25.16 -6.74 0.08
N TYR A 26 -23.83 -6.83 0.00
CA TYR A 26 -23.06 -7.65 -0.92
C TYR A 26 -22.32 -8.73 -0.17
N SER A 27 -22.47 -9.99 -0.58
CA SER A 27 -21.63 -11.10 -0.10
C SER A 27 -20.36 -11.16 -0.93
N LEU A 28 -19.22 -10.91 -0.31
CA LEU A 28 -17.93 -10.80 -0.96
C LEU A 28 -16.91 -11.75 -0.35
N ILE A 29 -15.97 -12.23 -1.16
CA ILE A 29 -14.85 -13.07 -0.74
C ILE A 29 -13.57 -12.24 -0.83
N MET A 30 -12.87 -12.06 0.29
CA MET A 30 -11.69 -11.19 0.37
C MET A 30 -10.45 -11.97 0.81
N PRO A 31 -9.35 -12.01 0.01
CA PRO A 31 -8.08 -12.52 0.46
C PRO A 31 -7.47 -11.57 1.50
N ASP A 32 -6.53 -12.11 2.31
CA ASP A 32 -5.85 -11.34 3.36
C ASP A 32 -6.81 -10.47 4.19
N HIS A 33 -7.92 -11.08 4.57
CA HIS A 33 -9.05 -10.44 5.23
C HIS A 33 -8.71 -9.82 6.60
N ASN A 34 -7.52 -10.14 7.17
CA ASN A 34 -7.08 -9.58 8.44
C ASN A 34 -6.76 -8.08 8.37
N ARG A 35 -6.61 -7.53 7.16
CA ARG A 35 -6.38 -6.09 6.91
C ARG A 35 -7.63 -5.22 7.06
N VAL A 36 -8.78 -5.82 7.27
CA VAL A 36 -10.06 -5.09 7.37
C VAL A 36 -10.86 -5.59 8.58
N GLU A 37 -11.59 -4.68 9.18
CA GLU A 37 -12.43 -4.95 10.35
C GLU A 37 -13.89 -4.65 10.05
N ALA A 38 -14.80 -5.28 10.80
CA ALA A 38 -16.22 -4.95 10.75
C ALA A 38 -16.45 -3.50 11.19
N LYS A 39 -17.50 -2.87 10.70
CA LYS A 39 -17.86 -1.46 10.91
C LYS A 39 -16.85 -0.45 10.33
N THR A 40 -16.01 -0.90 9.38
CA THR A 40 -15.06 -0.02 8.67
C THR A 40 -15.63 0.42 7.33
N LYS A 41 -15.65 1.74 7.09
CA LYS A 41 -16.00 2.33 5.79
C LYS A 41 -14.77 2.36 4.89
N LEU A 42 -14.87 1.78 3.70
CA LEU A 42 -13.78 1.73 2.74
C LEU A 42 -14.28 1.56 1.31
N LYS A 43 -13.35 1.71 0.38
CA LYS A 43 -13.55 1.37 -1.03
C LYS A 43 -12.99 -0.03 -1.28
N LEU A 44 -13.81 -0.91 -1.88
CA LEU A 44 -13.39 -2.23 -2.31
C LEU A 44 -13.47 -2.35 -3.83
N TYR A 45 -12.42 -2.88 -4.43
CA TYR A 45 -12.39 -3.24 -5.85
C TYR A 45 -12.94 -4.64 -6.02
N LEU A 46 -13.80 -4.83 -7.01
CA LEU A 46 -14.57 -6.06 -7.19
C LEU A 46 -14.17 -6.80 -8.46
N PHE A 47 -14.29 -8.11 -8.40
CA PHE A 47 -14.17 -8.98 -9.55
C PHE A 47 -15.21 -10.09 -9.46
N ASP A 48 -16.13 -10.11 -10.43
CA ASP A 48 -17.20 -11.09 -10.49
C ASP A 48 -16.77 -12.30 -11.30
N ILE A 49 -16.92 -13.49 -10.73
CA ILE A 49 -16.85 -14.75 -11.43
C ILE A 49 -18.28 -15.29 -11.56
N ASN A 50 -18.73 -15.43 -12.76
CA ASN A 50 -20.07 -15.91 -13.06
C ASN A 50 -19.99 -16.92 -14.21
N ASN A 51 -20.06 -18.19 -13.87
CA ASN A 51 -20.19 -19.28 -14.82
C ASN A 51 -21.34 -20.20 -14.38
N ASP A 52 -21.65 -21.24 -15.16
CA ASP A 52 -22.79 -22.11 -14.92
C ASP A 52 -22.74 -22.85 -13.57
N TYR A 53 -21.55 -23.05 -13.02
CA TYR A 53 -21.32 -23.83 -11.80
C TYR A 53 -20.93 -23.02 -10.59
N TYR A 54 -20.46 -21.80 -10.79
CA TYR A 54 -19.87 -21.00 -9.72
C TYR A 54 -20.12 -19.51 -9.91
N LYS A 55 -20.73 -18.90 -8.90
CA LYS A 55 -20.95 -17.45 -8.84
C LYS A 55 -20.35 -16.92 -7.57
N ALA A 56 -19.41 -16.00 -7.68
CA ALA A 56 -18.79 -15.34 -6.54
C ALA A 56 -18.24 -13.98 -6.92
N THR A 57 -18.32 -13.04 -6.01
CA THR A 57 -17.68 -11.73 -6.14
C THR A 57 -16.48 -11.69 -5.20
N TYR A 58 -15.30 -11.53 -5.74
CA TYR A 58 -14.07 -11.29 -5.01
C TYR A 58 -13.89 -9.80 -4.78
N ALA A 59 -13.39 -9.45 -3.59
CA ALA A 59 -13.16 -8.07 -3.19
C ALA A 59 -11.71 -7.84 -2.78
N PHE A 60 -11.17 -6.69 -3.13
CA PHE A 60 -9.78 -6.32 -2.91
C PHE A 60 -9.69 -4.90 -2.36
N LYS A 61 -8.81 -4.68 -1.40
CA LYS A 61 -8.56 -3.36 -0.82
C LYS A 61 -7.81 -2.45 -1.81
N ASP A 62 -6.91 -3.03 -2.59
CA ASP A 62 -6.08 -2.33 -3.56
C ASP A 62 -6.41 -2.70 -5.00
N PHE A 63 -6.35 -1.72 -5.90
CA PHE A 63 -6.54 -1.99 -7.33
C PHE A 63 -5.47 -2.91 -7.91
N LYS A 64 -4.23 -2.79 -7.45
CA LYS A 64 -3.13 -3.67 -7.86
C LYS A 64 -3.32 -5.10 -7.39
N GLU A 65 -3.88 -5.29 -6.19
CA GLU A 65 -4.26 -6.63 -5.70
C GLU A 65 -5.28 -7.30 -6.62
N ARG A 66 -6.32 -6.54 -7.04
CA ARG A 66 -7.30 -7.02 -8.02
C ARG A 66 -6.64 -7.37 -9.36
N LEU A 67 -5.70 -6.54 -9.85
CA LEU A 67 -4.98 -6.83 -11.09
C LEU A 67 -4.14 -8.11 -10.98
N LEU A 68 -3.45 -8.31 -9.85
CA LEU A 68 -2.67 -9.52 -9.61
C LEU A 68 -3.57 -10.76 -9.59
N PHE A 69 -4.75 -10.67 -8.96
CA PHE A 69 -5.72 -11.76 -8.99
C PHE A 69 -6.13 -12.14 -10.41
N ILE A 70 -6.43 -11.13 -11.25
CA ILE A 70 -6.81 -11.35 -12.66
C ILE A 70 -5.67 -11.99 -13.44
N ASP A 71 -4.45 -11.50 -13.27
CA ASP A 71 -3.27 -12.07 -13.91
C ASP A 71 -3.07 -13.53 -13.49
N LEU A 72 -3.20 -13.84 -12.21
CA LEU A 72 -3.07 -15.21 -11.70
C LEU A 72 -4.12 -16.16 -12.28
N ILE A 73 -5.39 -15.76 -12.32
CA ILE A 73 -6.44 -16.63 -12.88
C ILE A 73 -6.38 -16.79 -14.41
N SER A 74 -5.61 -15.93 -15.09
CA SER A 74 -5.34 -16.09 -16.53
C SER A 74 -4.31 -17.17 -16.83
N LEU A 75 -3.54 -17.61 -15.81
CA LEU A 75 -2.54 -18.67 -15.96
C LEU A 75 -3.22 -20.05 -16.10
N ASN A 76 -2.70 -20.86 -16.99
CA ASN A 76 -3.22 -22.20 -17.18
C ASN A 76 -3.07 -23.06 -15.90
N GLY A 77 -4.18 -23.61 -15.43
CA GLY A 77 -4.24 -24.43 -14.21
C GLY A 77 -4.34 -23.63 -12.91
N VAL A 78 -4.48 -22.29 -12.96
CA VAL A 78 -4.72 -21.44 -11.80
C VAL A 78 -6.18 -21.01 -11.76
N GLY A 79 -6.95 -21.66 -10.92
CA GLY A 79 -8.34 -21.26 -10.67
C GLY A 79 -8.45 -20.18 -9.58
N PRO A 80 -9.67 -19.63 -9.39
CA PRO A 80 -9.91 -18.57 -8.40
C PRO A 80 -9.50 -18.93 -6.98
N LYS A 81 -9.70 -20.18 -6.55
CA LYS A 81 -9.28 -20.65 -5.22
C LYS A 81 -7.75 -20.66 -5.05
N VAL A 82 -7.02 -21.05 -6.10
CA VAL A 82 -5.54 -21.05 -6.07
C VAL A 82 -5.02 -19.62 -6.02
N ALA A 83 -5.51 -18.74 -6.88
CA ALA A 83 -5.15 -17.33 -6.90
C ALA A 83 -5.47 -16.64 -5.56
N PHE A 84 -6.63 -16.95 -4.98
CA PHE A 84 -7.02 -16.48 -3.65
C PHE A 84 -6.02 -16.91 -2.57
N ASN A 85 -5.63 -18.19 -2.54
CA ASN A 85 -4.66 -18.69 -1.57
C ASN A 85 -3.29 -18.03 -1.75
N MET A 86 -2.87 -17.79 -2.99
CA MET A 86 -1.63 -17.05 -3.27
C MET A 86 -1.67 -15.63 -2.69
N LEU A 87 -2.80 -14.93 -2.81
CA LEU A 87 -2.96 -13.57 -2.30
C LEU A 87 -3.06 -13.46 -0.77
N ASN A 88 -3.37 -14.56 -0.07
CA ASN A 88 -3.44 -14.55 1.40
C ASN A 88 -2.10 -14.25 2.11
N VAL A 89 -0.97 -14.38 1.42
CA VAL A 89 0.35 -13.97 1.97
C VAL A 89 0.57 -12.46 1.89
N GLY A 90 -0.38 -11.73 1.33
CA GLY A 90 -0.29 -10.30 0.99
C GLY A 90 0.15 -10.09 -0.45
N TRP A 91 -0.61 -9.30 -1.20
CA TRP A 91 -0.38 -9.08 -2.64
C TRP A 91 0.98 -8.45 -2.95
N GLU A 92 1.46 -7.54 -2.10
CA GLU A 92 2.76 -6.87 -2.29
C GLU A 92 3.92 -7.86 -2.16
N LYS A 93 3.84 -8.74 -1.17
CA LYS A 93 4.82 -9.79 -0.95
C LYS A 93 4.82 -10.80 -2.08
N LEU A 94 3.62 -11.23 -2.51
CA LEU A 94 3.48 -12.14 -3.65
C LEU A 94 4.04 -11.53 -4.94
N ALA A 95 3.67 -10.28 -5.23
CA ALA A 95 4.18 -9.55 -6.39
C ALA A 95 5.71 -9.40 -6.36
N ALA A 96 6.30 -9.16 -5.19
CA ALA A 96 7.75 -9.11 -5.03
C ALA A 96 8.41 -10.49 -5.29
N MET A 97 7.85 -11.57 -4.77
CA MET A 97 8.34 -12.93 -5.02
C MET A 97 8.28 -13.29 -6.51
N ILE A 98 7.18 -12.93 -7.19
CA ILE A 98 7.04 -13.14 -8.65
C ILE A 98 8.10 -12.32 -9.41
N ALA A 99 8.26 -11.05 -9.06
CA ALA A 99 9.21 -10.14 -9.72
C ALA A 99 10.68 -10.56 -9.55
N THR A 100 11.03 -11.15 -8.41
CA THR A 100 12.40 -11.61 -8.10
C THR A 100 12.67 -13.07 -8.45
N GLY A 101 11.65 -13.81 -8.89
CA GLY A 101 11.79 -15.22 -9.24
C GLY A 101 11.91 -16.16 -8.03
N ASP A 102 11.37 -15.79 -6.87
CA ASP A 102 11.44 -16.56 -5.62
C ASP A 102 10.42 -17.73 -5.63
N ILE A 103 10.81 -18.84 -6.28
CA ILE A 103 9.99 -20.05 -6.36
C ILE A 103 9.71 -20.63 -4.97
N ASP A 104 10.74 -20.68 -4.11
CA ASP A 104 10.63 -21.30 -2.79
C ASP A 104 9.68 -20.48 -1.87
N GLY A 105 9.76 -19.17 -1.95
CA GLY A 105 8.84 -18.27 -1.25
C GLY A 105 7.39 -18.48 -1.67
N ILE A 106 7.14 -18.59 -2.97
CA ILE A 106 5.79 -18.84 -3.50
C ILE A 106 5.29 -20.23 -3.10
N CYS A 107 6.14 -21.27 -3.15
CA CYS A 107 5.79 -22.64 -2.79
C CYS A 107 5.47 -22.86 -1.30
N LYS A 108 5.83 -21.92 -0.42
CA LYS A 108 5.41 -21.95 0.99
C LYS A 108 3.91 -21.68 1.16
N THR A 109 3.25 -21.18 0.12
CA THR A 109 1.79 -20.99 0.14
C THR A 109 1.11 -22.37 0.09
N PRO A 110 0.15 -22.65 1.00
CA PRO A 110 -0.56 -23.93 1.04
C PRO A 110 -1.21 -24.26 -0.31
N TYR A 111 -1.13 -25.53 -0.69
CA TYR A 111 -1.74 -26.09 -1.92
C TYR A 111 -1.15 -25.58 -3.24
N LEU A 112 0.05 -24.97 -3.22
CA LEU A 112 0.71 -24.50 -4.42
C LEU A 112 1.70 -25.54 -4.95
N ASN A 113 1.57 -25.86 -6.24
CA ASN A 113 2.51 -26.73 -6.93
C ASN A 113 3.69 -25.91 -7.48
N PRO A 114 4.94 -26.38 -7.37
CA PRO A 114 6.11 -25.72 -7.98
C PRO A 114 5.98 -25.40 -9.47
N LYS A 115 5.18 -26.19 -10.20
CA LYS A 115 4.87 -25.92 -11.61
C LYS A 115 4.11 -24.59 -11.78
N ILE A 116 3.14 -24.33 -10.91
CA ILE A 116 2.35 -23.07 -10.93
C ILE A 116 3.24 -21.89 -10.53
N ALA A 117 4.12 -22.07 -9.54
CA ALA A 117 5.06 -21.01 -9.14
C ALA A 117 5.98 -20.62 -10.31
N ARG A 118 6.57 -21.59 -11.01
CA ARG A 118 7.41 -21.33 -12.20
C ARG A 118 6.62 -20.67 -13.33
N LEU A 119 5.39 -21.10 -13.57
CA LEU A 119 4.53 -20.50 -14.59
C LEU A 119 4.20 -19.04 -14.25
N ALA A 120 3.84 -18.75 -12.99
CA ALA A 120 3.55 -17.39 -12.55
C ALA A 120 4.78 -16.47 -12.70
N ILE A 121 5.97 -16.97 -12.39
CA ILE A 121 7.20 -16.22 -12.58
C ILE A 121 7.49 -16.00 -14.07
N ALA A 122 7.39 -17.05 -14.90
CA ALA A 122 7.68 -16.96 -16.32
C ALA A 122 6.78 -15.94 -17.04
N ASP A 123 5.49 -15.93 -16.71
CA ASP A 123 4.51 -15.11 -17.43
C ASP A 123 4.35 -13.70 -16.83
N LEU A 124 4.60 -13.53 -15.52
CA LEU A 124 4.23 -12.31 -14.81
C LEU A 124 5.40 -11.50 -14.27
N SER A 125 6.64 -12.03 -14.21
CA SER A 125 7.78 -11.36 -13.58
C SER A 125 8.10 -10.00 -14.20
N ASP A 126 8.13 -9.89 -15.52
CA ASP A 126 8.44 -8.63 -16.22
C ASP A 126 7.39 -7.54 -15.95
N LYS A 127 6.12 -7.92 -15.98
CA LYS A 127 5.01 -7.01 -15.72
C LYS A 127 5.06 -6.48 -14.28
N TRP A 128 5.22 -7.39 -13.32
CA TRP A 128 5.15 -7.03 -11.90
C TRP A 128 6.43 -6.36 -11.39
N SER A 129 7.59 -6.65 -11.97
CA SER A 129 8.83 -5.88 -11.73
C SER A 129 8.65 -4.42 -12.09
N LYS A 130 8.07 -4.12 -13.25
CA LYS A 130 7.77 -2.74 -13.68
C LYS A 130 6.75 -2.08 -12.76
N MET A 131 5.67 -2.79 -12.37
CA MET A 131 4.63 -2.25 -11.51
C MET A 131 5.11 -1.93 -10.08
N ILE A 132 6.02 -2.72 -9.52
CA ILE A 132 6.63 -2.47 -8.20
C ILE A 132 7.61 -1.30 -8.28
N ASN A 133 8.45 -1.25 -9.33
CA ASN A 133 9.41 -0.17 -9.53
C ASN A 133 8.71 1.19 -9.76
N MET A 134 7.60 1.23 -10.49
CA MET A 134 6.77 2.42 -10.62
C MET A 134 6.24 2.91 -9.27
N LYS A 135 5.83 2.00 -8.37
CA LYS A 135 5.38 2.37 -7.03
C LYS A 135 6.52 3.00 -6.21
N LYS A 136 7.72 2.40 -6.25
CA LYS A 136 8.91 2.96 -5.58
C LYS A 136 9.28 4.33 -6.16
N ALA A 137 9.30 4.47 -7.49
CA ALA A 137 9.60 5.74 -8.14
C ALA A 137 8.59 6.83 -7.79
N SER A 138 7.27 6.52 -7.81
CA SER A 138 6.24 7.48 -7.44
C SER A 138 6.30 7.88 -5.96
N GLN A 139 6.66 6.96 -5.06
CA GLN A 139 6.85 7.28 -3.64
C GLN A 139 8.06 8.19 -3.41
N ILE A 140 9.18 7.94 -4.11
CA ILE A 140 10.36 8.79 -4.07
C ILE A 140 10.02 10.19 -4.60
N THR A 141 9.32 10.29 -5.72
CA THR A 141 8.90 11.58 -6.30
C THR A 141 7.94 12.32 -5.38
N ALA A 142 6.97 11.63 -4.77
CA ALA A 142 6.04 12.23 -3.81
C ALA A 142 6.77 12.75 -2.57
N ALA A 143 7.72 11.98 -2.02
CA ALA A 143 8.54 12.43 -0.88
C ALA A 143 9.41 13.64 -1.24
N HIS A 144 10.01 13.68 -2.44
CA HIS A 144 10.75 14.87 -2.92
C HIS A 144 9.84 16.10 -3.03
N ASN A 145 8.65 15.95 -3.61
CA ASN A 145 7.70 17.06 -3.75
C ASN A 145 7.30 17.64 -2.38
N VAL A 146 7.05 16.78 -1.38
CA VAL A 146 6.70 17.18 -0.01
C VAL A 146 7.85 17.96 0.66
N ILE A 147 9.09 17.50 0.48
CA ILE A 147 10.28 18.19 1.01
C ILE A 147 10.49 19.54 0.32
N ASP A 148 10.34 19.61 -0.98
CA ASP A 148 10.51 20.84 -1.75
C ASP A 148 9.43 21.88 -1.37
N GLU A 149 8.19 21.45 -1.18
CA GLU A 149 7.10 22.32 -0.72
C GLU A 149 7.36 22.83 0.71
N ALA A 150 7.83 21.96 1.60
CA ALA A 150 8.22 22.36 2.95
C ALA A 150 9.38 23.37 2.93
N LYS A 151 10.39 23.20 2.06
CA LYS A 151 11.50 24.15 1.87
C LYS A 151 11.02 25.53 1.42
N VAL A 152 10.12 25.56 0.44
CA VAL A 152 9.56 26.82 -0.07
C VAL A 152 8.79 27.54 1.04
N THR A 153 7.97 26.83 1.79
CA THR A 153 7.18 27.39 2.89
C THR A 153 8.07 27.93 4.03
N LEU A 154 9.07 27.17 4.47
CA LEU A 154 10.01 27.59 5.50
C LEU A 154 10.84 28.81 5.05
N LYS A 155 11.22 28.87 3.78
CA LYS A 155 11.89 30.05 3.21
C LYS A 155 10.99 31.27 3.20
N THR A 156 9.70 31.12 2.88
CA THR A 156 8.71 32.20 2.92
C THR A 156 8.47 32.70 4.35
N LEU A 157 8.59 31.82 5.36
CA LEU A 157 8.54 32.17 6.78
C LEU A 157 9.84 32.89 7.29
N GLY A 158 10.85 33.05 6.43
CA GLY A 158 12.05 33.84 6.73
C GLY A 158 13.26 33.03 7.23
N PHE A 159 13.19 31.71 7.24
CA PHE A 159 14.35 30.88 7.63
C PHE A 159 15.42 30.84 6.53
N LYS A 160 16.69 30.79 6.94
CA LYS A 160 17.82 30.71 6.01
C LYS A 160 17.96 29.29 5.43
N ALA A 161 18.38 29.19 4.17
CA ALA A 161 18.49 27.91 3.46
C ALA A 161 19.31 26.85 4.22
N ASN A 162 20.45 27.25 4.81
CA ASN A 162 21.30 26.33 5.59
C ASN A 162 20.63 25.81 6.86
N GLN A 163 19.79 26.61 7.52
CA GLN A 163 18.99 26.17 8.68
C GLN A 163 17.90 25.18 8.28
N ILE A 164 17.24 25.45 7.16
CA ILE A 164 16.22 24.58 6.61
C ILE A 164 16.81 23.22 6.25
N ASP A 165 17.93 23.18 5.52
CA ASP A 165 18.58 21.93 5.11
C ASP A 165 19.06 21.10 6.31
N GLN A 166 19.63 21.74 7.34
CA GLN A 166 20.03 21.07 8.58
C GLN A 166 18.84 20.51 9.35
N ALA A 167 17.76 21.27 9.47
CA ALA A 167 16.55 20.83 10.16
C ALA A 167 15.89 19.66 9.43
N LEU A 168 15.74 19.73 8.11
CA LEU A 168 15.14 18.66 7.30
C LEU A 168 15.96 17.37 7.33
N ASN A 169 17.28 17.45 7.45
CA ASN A 169 18.14 16.26 7.60
C ASN A 169 18.07 15.62 9.00
N SER A 170 17.57 16.34 10.01
CA SER A 170 17.53 15.89 11.42
C SER A 170 16.16 15.31 11.83
N ILE A 171 15.13 15.48 11.02
CA ILE A 171 13.76 15.04 11.31
C ILE A 171 13.41 13.73 10.57
N PRO A 172 12.51 12.89 11.11
CA PRO A 172 12.04 11.70 10.42
C PRO A 172 11.22 12.08 9.18
N MET A 173 11.36 11.28 8.11
CA MET A 173 10.59 11.49 6.89
C MET A 173 9.09 11.27 7.13
N SER A 174 8.27 12.21 6.69
CA SER A 174 6.81 12.15 6.67
C SER A 174 6.28 12.42 5.26
N ASN A 175 5.09 11.91 4.96
CA ASN A 175 4.40 12.19 3.69
C ASN A 175 3.46 13.40 3.80
N ASP A 176 3.44 14.09 4.93
CA ASP A 176 2.61 15.25 5.21
C ASP A 176 3.48 16.49 5.36
N VAL A 177 3.26 17.47 4.49
CA VAL A 177 4.00 18.74 4.43
C VAL A 177 3.92 19.51 5.77
N GLU A 178 2.72 19.53 6.36
CA GLU A 178 2.45 20.28 7.59
C GLU A 178 3.24 19.72 8.77
N THR A 179 3.27 18.40 8.89
CA THR A 179 4.07 17.68 9.90
C THR A 179 5.57 17.97 9.74
N ILE A 180 6.09 17.96 8.51
CA ILE A 180 7.50 18.27 8.23
C ILE A 180 7.83 19.72 8.62
N ILE A 181 6.98 20.68 8.25
CA ILE A 181 7.17 22.09 8.60
C ILE A 181 7.20 22.27 10.11
N GLN A 182 6.25 21.70 10.85
CA GLN A 182 6.20 21.79 12.31
C GLN A 182 7.44 21.20 12.97
N GLN A 183 7.87 20.01 12.55
CA GLN A 183 9.07 19.37 13.10
C GLN A 183 10.35 20.14 12.76
N ALA A 184 10.46 20.66 11.53
CA ALA A 184 11.61 21.48 11.13
C ALA A 184 11.66 22.80 11.90
N MET A 185 10.53 23.47 12.10
CA MET A 185 10.44 24.68 12.93
C MET A 185 10.86 24.39 14.37
N PHE A 186 10.38 23.30 14.96
CA PHE A 186 10.76 22.90 16.31
C PHE A 186 12.27 22.60 16.41
N ALA A 187 12.86 21.91 15.43
CA ALA A 187 14.30 21.63 15.38
C ALA A 187 15.15 22.91 15.24
N MET A 188 14.64 23.95 14.56
CA MET A 188 15.31 25.21 14.38
C MET A 188 15.15 26.12 15.60
N THR A 189 13.97 26.18 16.22
CA THR A 189 13.68 27.07 17.37
C THR A 189 14.19 26.48 18.70
N GLY A 190 14.15 25.17 18.89
CA GLY A 190 14.65 24.48 20.08
C GLY A 190 16.20 24.68 20.28
N LYS A 191 16.96 24.78 19.20
CA LYS A 191 18.39 25.12 19.25
C LYS A 191 18.65 26.58 19.56
N SER A 192 17.71 27.48 19.27
CA SER A 192 17.89 28.93 19.58
C SER A 192 17.75 29.24 21.05
N LEU A 193 16.98 28.48 21.82
CA LEU A 193 16.79 28.67 23.26
C LEU A 193 18.01 28.20 24.10
N GLU A 194 18.79 27.24 23.62
CA GLU A 194 20.02 26.81 24.30
C GLU A 194 21.20 27.80 24.09
N ASN A 195 21.23 28.58 22.99
CA ASN A 195 22.33 29.54 22.72
C ASN A 195 22.13 30.92 23.38
N GLU A 196 20.91 31.28 23.79
CA GLU A 196 20.66 32.54 24.50
C GLU A 196 20.94 32.44 26.01
N ASN A 197 20.89 31.23 26.59
CA ASN A 197 21.14 31.03 28.02
C ASN A 197 22.63 30.89 28.40
N THR A 198 23.56 30.88 27.43
CA THR A 198 25.00 30.77 27.71
C THR A 198 25.75 32.11 27.68
N ASN A 199 25.09 33.22 27.30
CA ASN A 199 25.74 34.55 27.19
C ASN A 199 25.39 35.54 28.33
N THR A 200 24.71 35.13 29.38
CA THR A 200 24.36 36.01 30.51
C THR A 200 25.01 35.62 31.85
N ALA A 201 26.09 34.83 31.82
CA ALA A 201 26.85 34.50 33.01
C ALA A 201 28.33 34.79 32.82
N THR A 202 28.70 36.05 32.55
CA THR A 202 30.05 36.62 32.85
C THR A 202 29.99 38.15 32.72
N ASN A 203 29.66 38.80 33.80
CA ASN A 203 30.21 40.09 34.22
C ASN A 203 29.89 40.34 35.69
#